data_f18242808e63a5a8cf073ed349916620
#
_entry.id   f18242808e63a5a8cf073ed349916620
#
_cell.length_a   1.000
_cell.length_b   1.000
_cell.length_c   1.000
_cell.angle_alpha   90.00
_cell.angle_beta   90.00
_cell.angle_gamma   90.00
#
_symmetry.space_group_name_H-M   'P 1'
#
loop_
_entity.id
_entity.type
_entity.pdbx_description
1 polymer ?
#
loop_
_entity_poly.entity_id
_entity_poly.type
_entity_poly.pdbx_seq_one_letter_code
_entity_poly.pdbx_strand_id
1 'polypeptide(L)'
;MKIIDFRFRPNTPEIINGIKNSSMFKATCEAIGFDKRVPQALPEIVADLDRRGVELCVVSGRDCETTYGFPANNNSILEFCRAYPNKFLGFWGIDPHKGMDAVREVEHVIKDLGMRGIATDPYLAHCPPSDARYYPIYAKCVELGVPVFVTTAPPAQVPRAIMDYIDPRQIDVVARDFPELILIMSHGGYPFVNEAIFACMRNANVYMDLSEYELAPMAEVYVDALNKMIGDKVIFASAHPFIEQADAIEIYKNLNISEEVREKVMYKTAAKILGLDKGVSLNTVKPMAPNGFNNAKFPLPFQPLSLIHI
;
A
#
# COMPACT_ATOMS: atom_id res chain seq x y z
N MET A 1 -17.45 -11.45 -10.81
CA MET A 1 -17.12 -10.37 -9.86
C MET A 1 -15.86 -9.69 -10.38
N LYS A 2 -15.82 -8.36 -10.41
CA LYS A 2 -14.64 -7.58 -10.75
C LYS A 2 -13.68 -7.55 -9.58
N ILE A 3 -12.38 -7.53 -9.85
CA ILE A 3 -11.33 -7.56 -8.83
C ILE A 3 -10.30 -6.47 -9.11
N ILE A 4 -9.91 -5.72 -8.08
CA ILE A 4 -8.70 -4.90 -8.07
C ILE A 4 -7.77 -5.50 -7.02
N ASP A 5 -6.59 -5.95 -7.45
CA ASP A 5 -5.57 -6.49 -6.57
C ASP A 5 -4.59 -5.36 -6.17
N PHE A 6 -4.65 -4.92 -4.92
CA PHE A 6 -3.90 -3.75 -4.48
C PHE A 6 -2.45 -4.04 -4.06
N ARG A 7 -2.02 -5.31 -4.10
CA ARG A 7 -0.64 -5.72 -3.82
C ARG A 7 -0.22 -6.90 -4.68
N PHE A 8 0.14 -6.61 -5.90
CA PHE A 8 0.56 -7.59 -6.89
C PHE A 8 1.96 -7.27 -7.42
N ARG A 9 2.79 -8.27 -7.62
CA ARG A 9 4.03 -8.17 -8.36
C ARG A 9 4.06 -9.29 -9.41
N PRO A 10 4.14 -8.94 -10.70
CA PRO A 10 4.26 -9.94 -11.77
C PRO A 10 5.42 -10.91 -11.47
N ASN A 11 5.17 -12.21 -11.53
CA ASN A 11 6.19 -13.24 -11.32
C ASN A 11 7.11 -13.43 -12.54
N THR A 12 7.57 -12.34 -13.13
CA THR A 12 8.54 -12.37 -14.21
C THR A 12 9.88 -12.96 -13.74
N PRO A 13 10.74 -13.45 -14.67
CA PRO A 13 12.06 -13.95 -14.30
C PRO A 13 12.87 -12.96 -13.47
N GLU A 14 12.79 -11.67 -13.77
CA GLU A 14 13.48 -10.61 -13.05
C GLU A 14 13.01 -10.52 -11.59
N ILE A 15 11.69 -10.44 -11.36
CA ILE A 15 11.12 -10.35 -9.99
C ILE A 15 11.42 -11.61 -9.19
N ILE A 16 11.21 -12.80 -9.77
CA ILE A 16 11.47 -14.08 -9.07
C ILE A 16 12.95 -14.22 -8.72
N ASN A 17 13.85 -13.93 -9.66
CA ASN A 17 15.29 -14.01 -9.39
C ASN A 17 15.75 -12.94 -8.40
N GLY A 18 15.19 -11.73 -8.47
CA GLY A 18 15.48 -10.65 -7.52
C GLY A 18 15.11 -11.06 -6.08
N ILE A 19 13.96 -11.69 -5.87
CA ILE A 19 13.53 -12.20 -4.56
C ILE A 19 14.43 -13.36 -4.11
N LYS A 20 14.65 -14.38 -4.95
CA LYS A 20 15.47 -15.57 -4.62
C LYS A 20 16.90 -15.22 -4.26
N ASN A 21 17.49 -14.25 -4.96
CA ASN A 21 18.88 -13.83 -4.75
C ASN A 21 19.04 -12.81 -3.61
N SER A 22 17.95 -12.30 -3.06
CA SER A 22 18.01 -11.35 -1.95
C SER A 22 18.30 -12.05 -0.64
N SER A 23 19.41 -11.68 0.02
CA SER A 23 19.75 -12.16 1.36
C SER A 23 18.66 -11.81 2.40
N MET A 24 17.93 -10.72 2.17
CA MET A 24 16.82 -10.29 3.01
C MET A 24 15.67 -11.29 3.04
N PHE A 25 15.33 -11.89 1.89
CA PHE A 25 14.19 -12.81 1.77
C PHE A 25 14.58 -14.28 1.87
N LYS A 26 15.85 -14.61 2.06
CA LYS A 26 16.32 -15.99 2.05
C LYS A 26 15.51 -16.90 2.98
N ALA A 27 15.42 -16.55 4.25
CA ALA A 27 14.72 -17.37 5.25
C ALA A 27 13.19 -17.42 4.98
N THR A 28 12.60 -16.32 4.51
CA THR A 28 11.20 -16.29 4.08
C THR A 28 10.97 -17.22 2.90
N CYS A 29 11.83 -17.15 1.87
CA CYS A 29 11.75 -18.01 0.69
C CYS A 29 11.84 -19.49 1.04
N GLU A 30 12.74 -19.86 1.95
CA GLU A 30 12.90 -21.22 2.45
C GLU A 30 11.62 -21.69 3.18
N ALA A 31 11.06 -20.84 4.08
CA ALA A 31 9.89 -21.16 4.87
C ALA A 31 8.62 -21.41 4.05
N ILE A 32 8.41 -20.65 2.97
CA ILE A 32 7.21 -20.77 2.12
C ILE A 32 7.44 -21.62 0.86
N GLY A 33 8.64 -22.18 0.68
CA GLY A 33 8.96 -22.95 -0.51
C GLY A 33 8.98 -22.14 -1.79
N PHE A 34 9.40 -20.88 -1.72
CA PHE A 34 9.40 -19.92 -2.84
C PHE A 34 10.22 -20.38 -4.04
N ASP A 35 11.19 -21.29 -3.85
CA ASP A 35 11.99 -21.88 -4.94
C ASP A 35 11.14 -22.63 -5.97
N LYS A 36 9.96 -23.09 -5.57
CA LYS A 36 8.99 -23.74 -6.46
C LYS A 36 8.22 -22.75 -7.34
N ARG A 37 8.35 -21.46 -7.11
CA ARG A 37 7.68 -20.44 -7.94
C ARG A 37 8.28 -20.43 -9.34
N VAL A 38 7.40 -20.59 -10.33
CA VAL A 38 7.78 -20.62 -11.75
C VAL A 38 7.62 -19.22 -12.33
N PRO A 39 8.68 -18.67 -12.93
CA PRO A 39 8.58 -17.41 -13.65
C PRO A 39 7.66 -17.54 -14.88
N GLN A 40 6.93 -16.48 -15.20
CA GLN A 40 6.08 -16.40 -16.38
C GLN A 40 6.43 -15.17 -17.22
N ALA A 41 6.15 -15.25 -18.52
CA ALA A 41 6.23 -14.08 -19.37
C ALA A 41 5.08 -13.10 -19.06
N LEU A 42 5.35 -11.80 -19.13
CA LEU A 42 4.37 -10.77 -18.76
C LEU A 42 3.03 -10.89 -19.53
N PRO A 43 2.98 -11.21 -20.85
CA PRO A 43 1.72 -11.45 -21.56
C PRO A 43 0.90 -12.62 -20.99
N GLU A 44 1.55 -13.69 -20.53
CA GLU A 44 0.89 -14.85 -19.92
C GLU A 44 0.28 -14.47 -18.57
N ILE A 45 1.01 -13.69 -17.78
CA ILE A 45 0.52 -13.15 -16.50
C ILE A 45 -0.74 -12.32 -16.73
N VAL A 46 -0.73 -11.41 -17.72
CA VAL A 46 -1.90 -10.57 -18.04
C VAL A 46 -3.08 -11.43 -18.50
N ALA A 47 -2.86 -12.46 -19.32
CA ALA A 47 -3.92 -13.38 -19.72
C ALA A 47 -4.51 -14.16 -18.52
N ASP A 48 -3.67 -14.51 -17.53
CA ASP A 48 -4.11 -15.15 -16.29
C ASP A 48 -4.97 -14.20 -15.44
N LEU A 49 -4.57 -12.94 -15.32
CA LEU A 49 -5.34 -11.89 -14.63
C LEU A 49 -6.72 -11.73 -15.27
N ASP A 50 -6.79 -11.67 -16.59
CA ASP A 50 -8.06 -11.54 -17.33
C ASP A 50 -8.97 -12.76 -17.09
N ARG A 51 -8.43 -13.99 -17.14
CA ARG A 51 -9.18 -15.20 -16.85
C ARG A 51 -9.77 -15.26 -15.44
N ARG A 52 -9.08 -14.65 -14.47
CA ARG A 52 -9.51 -14.58 -13.05
C ARG A 52 -10.47 -13.41 -12.79
N GLY A 53 -10.74 -12.55 -13.77
CA GLY A 53 -11.59 -11.36 -13.60
C GLY A 53 -10.90 -10.21 -12.86
N VAL A 54 -9.56 -10.20 -12.84
CA VAL A 54 -8.77 -9.10 -12.26
C VAL A 54 -8.68 -7.99 -13.29
N GLU A 55 -9.37 -6.89 -13.04
CA GLU A 55 -9.38 -5.73 -13.94
C GLU A 55 -8.09 -4.93 -13.83
N LEU A 56 -7.57 -4.80 -12.61
CA LEU A 56 -6.44 -3.92 -12.31
C LEU A 56 -5.59 -4.49 -11.18
N CYS A 57 -4.27 -4.32 -11.28
CA CYS A 57 -3.33 -4.59 -10.22
C CYS A 57 -2.55 -3.32 -9.84
N VAL A 58 -2.48 -3.01 -8.57
CA VAL A 58 -1.51 -2.06 -8.04
C VAL A 58 -0.19 -2.82 -7.83
N VAL A 59 0.85 -2.35 -8.51
CA VAL A 59 2.20 -2.89 -8.41
C VAL A 59 3.07 -1.93 -7.62
N SER A 60 3.62 -2.40 -6.50
CA SER A 60 4.39 -1.56 -5.58
C SER A 60 5.88 -1.85 -5.65
N GLY A 61 6.67 -0.80 -5.81
CA GLY A 61 8.12 -0.82 -5.66
C GLY A 61 8.55 -0.88 -4.20
N ARG A 62 9.84 -1.06 -4.01
CA ARG A 62 10.52 -1.03 -2.69
C ARG A 62 11.83 -0.33 -2.85
N ASP A 63 12.11 0.58 -1.92
CA ASP A 63 13.41 1.21 -1.77
C ASP A 63 13.85 1.15 -0.31
N CYS A 64 14.86 0.33 -0.04
CA CYS A 64 15.52 0.20 1.26
C CYS A 64 17.05 0.10 1.07
N GLU A 65 17.54 0.79 0.04
CA GLU A 65 18.97 0.78 -0.32
C GLU A 65 19.85 1.27 0.81
N THR A 66 19.44 2.35 1.51
CA THR A 66 20.21 2.92 2.62
C THR A 66 20.42 1.94 3.78
N THR A 67 19.43 1.09 4.06
CA THR A 67 19.45 0.20 5.23
C THR A 67 19.94 -1.20 4.92
N TYR A 68 19.64 -1.71 3.74
CA TYR A 68 19.95 -3.09 3.32
C TYR A 68 20.96 -3.19 2.18
N GLY A 69 21.32 -2.08 1.53
CA GLY A 69 22.38 -2.01 0.52
C GLY A 69 22.06 -2.72 -0.79
N PHE A 70 20.79 -2.90 -1.13
CA PHE A 70 20.41 -3.43 -2.44
C PHE A 70 19.52 -2.45 -3.21
N PRO A 71 19.63 -2.45 -4.55
CA PRO A 71 18.95 -1.47 -5.39
C PRO A 71 17.42 -1.52 -5.27
N ALA A 72 16.79 -0.38 -5.35
CA ALA A 72 15.34 -0.28 -5.48
C ALA A 72 14.85 -1.01 -6.76
N ASN A 73 13.69 -1.67 -6.69
CA ASN A 73 13.10 -2.36 -7.83
C ASN A 73 12.07 -1.50 -8.59
N ASN A 74 12.09 -0.20 -8.38
CA ASN A 74 11.14 0.76 -8.93
C ASN A 74 11.10 0.77 -10.47
N ASN A 75 12.24 0.56 -11.13
CA ASN A 75 12.30 0.55 -12.60
C ASN A 75 11.48 -0.60 -13.21
N SER A 76 11.52 -1.79 -12.62
CA SER A 76 10.70 -2.92 -13.07
C SER A 76 9.20 -2.60 -12.94
N ILE A 77 8.81 -1.89 -11.88
CA ILE A 77 7.42 -1.44 -11.68
C ILE A 77 6.99 -0.47 -12.80
N LEU A 78 7.85 0.49 -13.14
CA LEU A 78 7.60 1.43 -14.22
C LEU A 78 7.45 0.72 -15.58
N GLU A 79 8.27 -0.29 -15.86
CA GLU A 79 8.21 -1.07 -17.08
C GLU A 79 6.88 -1.84 -17.20
N PHE A 80 6.38 -2.45 -16.15
CA PHE A 80 5.08 -3.11 -16.14
C PHE A 80 3.95 -2.13 -16.44
N CYS A 81 3.96 -0.95 -15.81
CA CYS A 81 2.94 0.08 -16.03
C CYS A 81 2.98 0.62 -17.47
N ARG A 82 4.15 0.75 -18.07
CA ARG A 82 4.30 1.18 -19.46
C ARG A 82 3.85 0.12 -20.45
N ALA A 83 4.17 -1.15 -20.18
CA ALA A 83 3.80 -2.27 -21.06
C ALA A 83 2.28 -2.52 -21.07
N TYR A 84 1.61 -2.37 -19.92
CA TYR A 84 0.17 -2.61 -19.75
C TYR A 84 -0.49 -1.53 -18.87
N PRO A 85 -0.63 -0.28 -19.38
CA PRO A 85 -1.10 0.86 -18.60
C PRO A 85 -2.56 0.74 -18.13
N ASN A 86 -3.34 -0.14 -18.76
CA ASN A 86 -4.73 -0.43 -18.37
C ASN A 86 -4.84 -1.63 -17.40
N LYS A 87 -3.71 -2.27 -17.06
CA LYS A 87 -3.66 -3.44 -16.19
C LYS A 87 -2.86 -3.19 -14.91
N PHE A 88 -1.81 -2.37 -14.99
CA PHE A 88 -0.93 -2.09 -13.85
C PHE A 88 -0.90 -0.61 -13.51
N LEU A 89 -1.09 -0.29 -12.23
CA LEU A 89 -0.86 1.04 -11.65
C LEU A 89 0.33 0.97 -10.70
N GLY A 90 1.30 1.83 -10.90
CA GLY A 90 2.54 1.83 -10.12
C GLY A 90 2.44 2.66 -8.84
N PHE A 91 2.86 2.08 -7.73
CA PHE A 91 3.19 2.78 -6.50
C PHE A 91 4.70 2.71 -6.31
N TRP A 92 5.34 3.88 -6.23
CA TRP A 92 6.80 3.98 -6.18
C TRP A 92 7.33 3.76 -4.77
N GLY A 93 8.31 2.87 -4.61
CA GLY A 93 9.00 2.66 -3.33
C GLY A 93 9.88 3.86 -2.98
N ILE A 94 9.78 4.38 -1.75
CA ILE A 94 10.53 5.56 -1.28
C ILE A 94 11.34 5.21 -0.04
N ASP A 95 12.60 5.66 -0.04
CA ASP A 95 13.50 5.61 1.10
C ASP A 95 13.52 6.97 1.83
N PRO A 96 13.03 7.07 3.08
CA PRO A 96 12.96 8.32 3.83
C PRO A 96 14.36 8.88 4.20
N HIS A 97 15.41 8.06 4.16
CA HIS A 97 16.77 8.49 4.47
C HIS A 97 17.40 9.35 3.36
N LYS A 98 16.82 9.35 2.16
CA LYS A 98 17.26 10.23 1.06
C LYS A 98 16.84 11.70 1.26
N GLY A 99 16.08 12.00 2.32
CA GLY A 99 15.72 13.37 2.70
C GLY A 99 15.00 14.14 1.58
N MET A 100 15.49 15.31 1.22
CA MET A 100 14.87 16.13 0.16
C MET A 100 14.96 15.52 -1.24
N ASP A 101 15.87 14.59 -1.49
CA ASP A 101 15.90 13.87 -2.76
C ASP A 101 14.71 12.92 -2.87
N ALA A 102 14.30 12.26 -1.77
CA ALA A 102 13.06 11.49 -1.75
C ALA A 102 11.83 12.36 -2.05
N VAL A 103 11.76 13.59 -1.52
CA VAL A 103 10.65 14.52 -1.79
C VAL A 103 10.61 14.93 -3.27
N ARG A 104 11.76 15.21 -3.88
CA ARG A 104 11.86 15.51 -5.32
C ARG A 104 11.51 14.31 -6.17
N GLU A 105 11.92 13.11 -5.73
CA GLU A 105 11.60 11.85 -6.39
C GLU A 105 10.08 11.62 -6.41
N VAL A 106 9.37 11.85 -5.29
CA VAL A 106 7.91 11.78 -5.27
C VAL A 106 7.28 12.68 -6.33
N GLU A 107 7.71 13.93 -6.41
CA GLU A 107 7.18 14.87 -7.41
C GLU A 107 7.41 14.37 -8.85
N HIS A 108 8.66 13.97 -9.15
CA HIS A 108 9.05 13.47 -10.46
C HIS A 108 8.25 12.22 -10.86
N VAL A 109 8.17 11.22 -10.00
CA VAL A 109 7.54 9.94 -10.37
C VAL A 109 6.03 10.06 -10.57
N ILE A 110 5.39 10.97 -9.83
CA ILE A 110 3.95 11.23 -9.99
C ILE A 110 3.67 12.08 -11.23
N LYS A 111 4.38 13.20 -11.41
CA LYS A 111 4.10 14.15 -12.50
C LYS A 111 4.61 13.66 -13.85
N ASP A 112 5.83 13.11 -13.90
CA ASP A 112 6.53 12.84 -15.15
C ASP A 112 6.44 11.36 -15.55
N LEU A 113 6.46 10.42 -14.57
CA LEU A 113 6.40 8.99 -14.84
C LEU A 113 5.00 8.37 -14.73
N GLY A 114 4.03 9.11 -14.18
CA GLY A 114 2.63 8.69 -14.09
C GLY A 114 2.35 7.66 -12.99
N MET A 115 3.21 7.56 -11.97
CA MET A 115 2.93 6.74 -10.79
C MET A 115 1.68 7.27 -10.05
N ARG A 116 0.98 6.38 -9.36
CA ARG A 116 -0.33 6.67 -8.75
C ARG A 116 -0.32 6.69 -7.24
N GLY A 117 0.81 6.43 -6.62
CA GLY A 117 1.00 6.46 -5.19
C GLY A 117 2.44 6.14 -4.81
N ILE A 118 2.68 6.17 -3.53
CA ILE A 118 3.99 5.88 -2.92
C ILE A 118 3.86 4.66 -2.02
N ALA A 119 4.88 3.81 -2.02
CA ALA A 119 5.00 2.67 -1.13
C ALA A 119 6.16 2.88 -0.15
N THR A 120 5.94 2.52 1.11
CA THR A 120 6.95 2.60 2.16
C THR A 120 7.01 1.30 2.95
N ASP A 121 8.20 0.92 3.39
CA ASP A 121 8.46 -0.25 4.21
C ASP A 121 9.15 0.17 5.53
N PRO A 122 8.43 0.75 6.52
CA PRO A 122 9.03 1.34 7.72
C PRO A 122 9.94 0.40 8.51
N TYR A 123 9.55 -0.88 8.61
CA TYR A 123 10.32 -1.89 9.31
C TYR A 123 11.66 -2.21 8.63
N LEU A 124 11.75 -2.03 7.29
CA LEU A 124 13.00 -2.18 6.52
C LEU A 124 13.79 -0.88 6.50
N ALA A 125 13.11 0.25 6.37
CA ALA A 125 13.76 1.56 6.41
C ALA A 125 14.31 1.90 7.80
N HIS A 126 14.04 1.10 8.83
CA HIS A 126 14.37 1.39 10.22
C HIS A 126 13.90 2.80 10.64
N CYS A 127 12.73 3.17 10.19
CA CYS A 127 12.16 4.50 10.35
C CYS A 127 10.63 4.34 10.56
N PRO A 128 10.09 4.59 11.77
CA PRO A 128 8.67 4.42 12.02
C PRO A 128 7.84 5.38 11.17
N PRO A 129 6.60 5.03 10.79
CA PRO A 129 5.76 5.86 9.94
C PRO A 129 5.59 7.30 10.44
N SER A 130 5.58 7.52 11.76
CA SER A 130 5.44 8.84 12.37
C SER A 130 6.76 9.60 12.55
N ASP A 131 7.88 9.10 12.01
CA ASP A 131 9.16 9.81 12.06
C ASP A 131 9.15 11.07 11.18
N ALA A 132 9.79 12.11 11.67
CA ALA A 132 9.89 13.41 10.98
C ALA A 132 10.45 13.32 9.54
N ARG A 133 11.27 12.31 9.24
CA ARG A 133 11.81 12.07 7.88
C ARG A 133 10.72 11.78 6.85
N TYR A 134 9.61 11.16 7.25
CA TYR A 134 8.48 10.90 6.36
C TYR A 134 7.59 12.13 6.16
N TYR A 135 7.54 13.10 7.08
CA TYR A 135 6.58 14.20 7.03
C TYR A 135 6.70 15.07 5.76
N PRO A 136 7.88 15.44 5.27
CA PRO A 136 7.99 16.14 3.99
C PRO A 136 7.50 15.32 2.79
N ILE A 137 7.68 13.99 2.84
CA ILE A 137 7.17 13.06 1.83
C ILE A 137 5.64 13.02 1.87
N TYR A 138 5.03 12.92 3.06
CA TYR A 138 3.58 12.95 3.25
C TYR A 138 2.97 14.26 2.80
N ALA A 139 3.58 15.39 3.16
CA ALA A 139 3.14 16.71 2.71
C ALA A 139 3.15 16.81 1.17
N LYS A 140 4.17 16.26 0.51
CA LYS A 140 4.24 16.21 -0.96
C LYS A 140 3.16 15.28 -1.54
N CYS A 141 2.87 14.15 -0.90
CA CYS A 141 1.78 13.26 -1.32
C CYS A 141 0.40 13.94 -1.19
N VAL A 142 0.17 14.71 -0.13
CA VAL A 142 -1.05 15.53 0.02
C VAL A 142 -1.13 16.57 -1.09
N GLU A 143 -0.06 17.33 -1.34
CA GLU A 143 0.00 18.34 -2.43
C GLU A 143 -0.35 17.73 -3.79
N LEU A 144 0.14 16.52 -4.06
CA LEU A 144 -0.08 15.81 -5.32
C LEU A 144 -1.38 15.00 -5.35
N GLY A 145 -2.07 14.86 -4.22
CA GLY A 145 -3.31 14.10 -4.07
C GLY A 145 -3.12 12.58 -4.30
N VAL A 146 -1.99 12.01 -3.88
CA VAL A 146 -1.67 10.58 -4.05
C VAL A 146 -1.66 9.84 -2.72
N PRO A 147 -2.16 8.58 -2.67
CA PRO A 147 -2.13 7.76 -1.48
C PRO A 147 -0.72 7.25 -1.15
N VAL A 148 -0.52 6.92 0.12
CA VAL A 148 0.68 6.24 0.62
C VAL A 148 0.30 4.84 1.11
N PHE A 149 0.98 3.84 0.56
CA PHE A 149 0.87 2.45 0.92
C PHE A 149 1.99 2.12 1.92
N VAL A 150 1.63 1.73 3.13
CA VAL A 150 2.56 1.50 4.24
C VAL A 150 2.54 0.04 4.63
N THR A 151 3.67 -0.65 4.53
CA THR A 151 3.77 -2.04 4.98
C THR A 151 3.79 -2.09 6.50
N THR A 152 2.75 -2.70 7.09
CA THR A 152 2.51 -2.77 8.55
C THR A 152 2.59 -4.19 9.12
N ALA A 153 3.11 -5.15 8.36
CA ALA A 153 3.50 -6.45 8.88
C ALA A 153 4.72 -6.94 8.08
N PRO A 154 5.80 -7.32 8.74
CA PRO A 154 6.97 -7.85 8.07
C PRO A 154 6.76 -9.31 7.70
N PRO A 155 7.41 -9.81 6.66
CA PRO A 155 7.69 -11.23 6.54
C PRO A 155 8.41 -11.73 7.81
N ALA A 156 7.94 -12.83 8.37
CA ALA A 156 8.31 -13.27 9.71
C ALA A 156 9.82 -13.48 9.93
N GLN A 157 10.61 -13.70 8.86
CA GLN A 157 12.04 -14.02 8.95
C GLN A 157 12.94 -12.99 8.26
N VAL A 158 12.52 -11.74 8.15
CA VAL A 158 13.40 -10.69 7.59
C VAL A 158 14.44 -10.25 8.64
N PRO A 159 15.75 -10.44 8.38
CA PRO A 159 16.79 -10.07 9.33
C PRO A 159 16.77 -8.57 9.63
N ARG A 160 16.94 -8.22 10.90
CA ARG A 160 17.02 -6.83 11.41
C ARG A 160 15.75 -6.00 11.23
N ALA A 161 14.63 -6.58 10.75
CA ALA A 161 13.36 -5.89 10.71
C ALA A 161 12.92 -5.50 12.14
N ILE A 162 12.33 -4.31 12.28
CA ILE A 162 11.93 -3.75 13.57
C ILE A 162 10.42 -3.80 13.69
N MET A 163 9.91 -4.67 14.58
CA MET A 163 8.48 -4.91 14.75
C MET A 163 7.72 -3.66 15.25
N ASP A 164 8.31 -2.86 16.12
CA ASP A 164 7.66 -1.64 16.63
C ASP A 164 7.29 -0.63 15.52
N TYR A 165 7.95 -0.72 14.36
CA TYR A 165 7.73 0.20 13.24
C TYR A 165 6.57 -0.20 12.32
N ILE A 166 5.94 -1.35 12.60
CA ILE A 166 4.70 -1.76 11.93
C ILE A 166 3.44 -1.52 12.78
N ASP A 167 3.60 -1.00 13.98
CA ASP A 167 2.49 -0.74 14.91
C ASP A 167 1.47 0.24 14.30
N PRO A 168 0.18 -0.14 14.17
CA PRO A 168 -0.86 0.72 13.60
C PRO A 168 -1.07 2.04 14.35
N ARG A 169 -0.64 2.15 15.61
CA ARG A 169 -0.66 3.40 16.36
C ARG A 169 0.22 4.48 15.72
N GLN A 170 1.27 4.08 15.00
CA GLN A 170 2.09 5.00 14.20
C GLN A 170 1.31 5.58 13.02
N ILE A 171 0.46 4.76 12.39
CA ILE A 171 -0.42 5.20 11.30
C ILE A 171 -1.50 6.14 11.82
N ASP A 172 -2.05 5.87 13.00
CA ASP A 172 -3.02 6.75 13.66
C ASP A 172 -2.45 8.16 13.90
N VAL A 173 -1.18 8.26 14.31
CA VAL A 173 -0.48 9.55 14.47
C VAL A 173 -0.40 10.28 13.13
N VAL A 174 0.03 9.61 12.07
CA VAL A 174 0.15 10.22 10.74
C VAL A 174 -1.21 10.63 10.18
N ALA A 175 -2.24 9.79 10.37
CA ALA A 175 -3.60 10.07 9.90
C ALA A 175 -4.20 11.33 10.56
N ARG A 176 -3.90 11.54 11.84
CA ARG A 176 -4.29 12.74 12.59
C ARG A 176 -3.56 13.99 12.07
N ASP A 177 -2.25 13.87 11.83
CA ASP A 177 -1.40 14.99 11.44
C ASP A 177 -1.59 15.38 9.95
N PHE A 178 -2.01 14.42 9.12
CA PHE A 178 -2.28 14.57 7.68
C PHE A 178 -3.69 14.03 7.34
N PRO A 179 -4.78 14.71 7.72
CA PRO A 179 -6.13 14.20 7.51
C PRO A 179 -6.54 14.12 6.03
N GLU A 180 -5.85 14.84 5.12
CA GLU A 180 -6.06 14.75 3.68
C GLU A 180 -5.31 13.57 3.03
N LEU A 181 -4.32 12.97 3.71
CA LEU A 181 -3.52 11.89 3.16
C LEU A 181 -4.28 10.57 3.24
N ILE A 182 -4.48 9.90 2.11
CA ILE A 182 -4.97 8.52 2.11
C ILE A 182 -3.83 7.59 2.50
N LEU A 183 -3.99 6.87 3.61
CA LEU A 183 -3.04 5.89 4.14
C LEU A 183 -3.62 4.48 3.98
N ILE A 184 -2.83 3.56 3.45
CA ILE A 184 -3.23 2.18 3.27
C ILE A 184 -2.23 1.30 4.03
N MET A 185 -2.69 0.68 5.13
CA MET A 185 -1.92 -0.31 5.87
C MET A 185 -1.92 -1.64 5.12
N SER A 186 -0.76 -2.08 4.68
CA SER A 186 -0.64 -3.41 4.06
C SER A 186 -0.40 -4.48 5.11
N HIS A 187 -1.01 -5.64 4.91
CA HIS A 187 -0.97 -6.79 5.83
C HIS A 187 -1.71 -6.57 7.16
N GLY A 188 -2.67 -5.66 7.19
CA GLY A 188 -3.60 -5.49 8.31
C GLY A 188 -2.99 -5.07 9.65
N GLY A 189 -1.71 -4.68 9.69
CA GLY A 189 -1.03 -4.38 10.95
C GLY A 189 -0.75 -5.60 11.84
N TYR A 190 -0.85 -6.83 11.30
CA TYR A 190 -0.61 -8.04 12.08
C TYR A 190 0.79 -8.02 12.75
N PRO A 191 0.93 -8.39 14.04
CA PRO A 191 -0.06 -9.01 14.92
C PRO A 191 -0.95 -8.03 15.72
N PHE A 192 -0.90 -6.73 15.49
CA PHE A 192 -1.65 -5.69 16.21
C PHE A 192 -3.07 -5.50 15.65
N VAL A 193 -3.83 -6.61 15.61
CA VAL A 193 -5.13 -6.69 14.90
C VAL A 193 -6.14 -5.66 15.39
N ASN A 194 -6.30 -5.52 16.71
CA ASN A 194 -7.28 -4.60 17.30
C ASN A 194 -6.91 -3.13 17.03
N GLU A 195 -5.63 -2.79 17.13
CA GLU A 195 -5.11 -1.45 16.86
C GLU A 195 -5.31 -1.05 15.40
N ALA A 196 -5.09 -2.00 14.46
CA ALA A 196 -5.30 -1.77 13.04
C ALA A 196 -6.78 -1.53 12.72
N ILE A 197 -7.68 -2.37 13.24
CA ILE A 197 -9.12 -2.20 13.10
C ILE A 197 -9.54 -0.83 13.65
N PHE A 198 -9.06 -0.47 14.84
CA PHE A 198 -9.43 0.77 15.47
C PHE A 198 -8.87 1.99 14.72
N ALA A 199 -7.66 1.91 14.19
CA ALA A 199 -7.07 2.96 13.34
C ALA A 199 -7.91 3.20 12.06
N CYS A 200 -8.39 2.14 11.41
CA CYS A 200 -9.30 2.24 10.26
C CYS A 200 -10.67 2.81 10.64
N MET A 201 -11.24 2.38 11.76
CA MET A 201 -12.56 2.79 12.22
C MET A 201 -12.61 4.28 12.56
N ARG A 202 -11.60 4.80 13.26
CA ARG A 202 -11.59 6.19 13.75
C ARG A 202 -11.11 7.22 12.75
N ASN A 203 -10.33 6.82 11.73
CA ASN A 203 -9.76 7.74 10.74
C ASN A 203 -10.41 7.56 9.37
N ALA A 204 -11.03 8.61 8.85
CA ALA A 204 -11.69 8.57 7.55
C ALA A 204 -10.75 8.26 6.40
N ASN A 205 -9.47 8.62 6.52
CA ASN A 205 -8.42 8.53 5.52
C ASN A 205 -7.54 7.26 5.64
N VAL A 206 -7.83 6.35 6.58
CA VAL A 206 -7.09 5.09 6.76
C VAL A 206 -7.85 3.92 6.18
N TYR A 207 -7.15 3.08 5.43
CA TYR A 207 -7.60 1.83 4.82
C TYR A 207 -6.57 0.72 5.11
N MET A 208 -6.91 -0.54 4.85
CA MET A 208 -5.96 -1.65 4.96
C MET A 208 -6.24 -2.78 3.96
N ASP A 209 -5.21 -3.58 3.68
CA ASP A 209 -5.37 -4.92 3.12
C ASP A 209 -4.96 -5.97 4.18
N LEU A 210 -5.44 -7.21 4.03
CA LEU A 210 -5.17 -8.30 4.96
C LEU A 210 -4.19 -9.33 4.39
N SER A 211 -3.63 -9.08 3.20
CA SER A 211 -2.83 -10.07 2.46
C SER A 211 -1.80 -10.79 3.34
N GLU A 212 -1.66 -12.09 3.13
CA GLU A 212 -0.83 -13.05 3.90
C GLU A 212 -1.37 -13.40 5.30
N TYR A 213 -2.27 -12.61 5.88
CA TYR A 213 -2.74 -12.79 7.26
C TYR A 213 -4.23 -13.06 7.39
N GLU A 214 -4.93 -13.29 6.28
CA GLU A 214 -6.38 -13.57 6.26
C GLU A 214 -6.77 -14.84 7.04
N LEU A 215 -5.84 -15.79 7.13
CA LEU A 215 -6.02 -17.07 7.84
C LEU A 215 -5.04 -17.24 9.01
N ALA A 216 -4.34 -16.17 9.40
CA ALA A 216 -3.44 -16.20 10.54
C ALA A 216 -4.22 -16.38 11.87
N PRO A 217 -3.59 -16.81 12.95
CA PRO A 217 -4.20 -16.76 14.27
C PRO A 217 -4.79 -15.38 14.56
N MET A 218 -6.01 -15.30 15.09
CA MET A 218 -6.80 -14.06 15.32
C MET A 218 -7.35 -13.38 14.06
N ALA A 219 -7.24 -13.95 12.88
CA ALA A 219 -7.82 -13.39 11.66
C ALA A 219 -9.35 -13.30 11.70
N GLU A 220 -10.00 -14.15 12.50
CA GLU A 220 -11.44 -14.10 12.76
C GLU A 220 -11.90 -12.75 13.30
N VAL A 221 -11.03 -12.00 13.99
CA VAL A 221 -11.32 -10.65 14.50
C VAL A 221 -11.46 -9.67 13.33
N TYR A 222 -10.63 -9.78 12.28
CA TYR A 222 -10.83 -8.99 11.05
C TYR A 222 -12.15 -9.28 10.36
N VAL A 223 -12.51 -10.58 10.26
CA VAL A 223 -13.77 -11.02 9.63
C VAL A 223 -14.99 -10.46 10.36
N ASP A 224 -14.97 -10.50 11.68
CA ASP A 224 -16.02 -9.91 12.51
C ASP A 224 -16.11 -8.39 12.32
N ALA A 225 -14.96 -7.71 12.32
CA ALA A 225 -14.89 -6.27 12.10
C ALA A 225 -15.31 -5.85 10.69
N LEU A 226 -14.99 -6.64 9.65
CA LEU A 226 -15.46 -6.43 8.28
C LEU A 226 -16.98 -6.38 8.20
N ASN A 227 -17.66 -7.27 8.86
CA ASN A 227 -19.11 -7.30 8.86
C ASN A 227 -19.78 -6.19 9.68
N LYS A 228 -19.08 -5.62 10.67
CA LYS A 228 -19.70 -4.72 11.67
C LYS A 228 -19.21 -3.27 11.60
N MET A 229 -17.94 -3.03 11.24
CA MET A 229 -17.31 -1.73 11.47
C MET A 229 -16.49 -1.18 10.30
N ILE A 230 -15.75 -2.05 9.58
CA ILE A 230 -14.72 -1.61 8.61
C ILE A 230 -14.92 -2.18 7.21
N GLY A 231 -16.12 -2.62 6.85
CA GLY A 231 -16.40 -3.26 5.55
C GLY A 231 -16.14 -2.37 4.32
N ASP A 232 -16.06 -1.05 4.50
CA ASP A 232 -15.69 -0.08 3.47
C ASP A 232 -14.25 0.46 3.61
N LYS A 233 -13.44 -0.14 4.49
CA LYS A 233 -12.08 0.26 4.80
C LYS A 233 -11.04 -0.78 4.37
N VAL A 234 -11.48 -1.97 3.99
CA VAL A 234 -10.60 -3.05 3.58
C VAL A 234 -10.61 -3.19 2.06
N ILE A 235 -9.44 -3.48 1.50
CA ILE A 235 -9.23 -3.72 0.07
C ILE A 235 -8.60 -5.09 -0.13
N PHE A 236 -8.89 -5.72 -1.26
CA PHE A 236 -8.25 -6.97 -1.66
C PHE A 236 -6.80 -6.75 -2.09
N ALA A 237 -5.92 -7.60 -1.62
CA ALA A 237 -4.54 -7.70 -2.04
C ALA A 237 -4.08 -9.15 -1.94
N SER A 238 -3.35 -9.65 -2.93
CA SER A 238 -2.90 -11.05 -2.95
C SER A 238 -1.55 -11.28 -2.31
N ALA A 239 -0.70 -10.24 -2.23
CA ALA A 239 0.73 -10.37 -1.93
C ALA A 239 1.50 -11.28 -2.92
N HIS A 240 0.96 -11.47 -4.13
CA HIS A 240 1.67 -12.24 -5.17
C HIS A 240 3.06 -11.61 -5.44
N PRO A 241 4.14 -12.38 -5.60
CA PRO A 241 4.21 -13.84 -5.80
C PRO A 241 4.48 -14.66 -4.52
N PHE A 242 4.44 -14.07 -3.34
CA PHE A 242 4.59 -14.84 -2.08
C PHE A 242 3.41 -15.78 -1.86
N ILE A 243 2.20 -15.30 -2.08
CA ILE A 243 0.99 -16.12 -2.17
C ILE A 243 0.55 -16.21 -3.63
N GLU A 244 0.06 -17.37 -4.07
CA GLU A 244 -0.56 -17.47 -5.39
C GLU A 244 -1.83 -16.64 -5.44
N GLN A 245 -1.96 -15.77 -6.44
CA GLN A 245 -3.12 -14.90 -6.55
C GLN A 245 -4.45 -15.67 -6.62
N ALA A 246 -4.45 -16.83 -7.29
CA ALA A 246 -5.64 -17.67 -7.35
C ALA A 246 -6.08 -18.13 -5.97
N ASP A 247 -5.13 -18.52 -5.12
CA ASP A 247 -5.41 -18.97 -3.75
C ASP A 247 -5.91 -17.80 -2.89
N ALA A 248 -5.30 -16.64 -2.99
CA ALA A 248 -5.77 -15.43 -2.31
C ALA A 248 -7.22 -15.07 -2.72
N ILE A 249 -7.55 -15.12 -4.00
CA ILE A 249 -8.92 -14.88 -4.48
C ILE A 249 -9.89 -15.88 -3.88
N GLU A 250 -9.55 -17.17 -3.83
CA GLU A 250 -10.41 -18.21 -3.22
C GLU A 250 -10.56 -18.04 -1.70
N ILE A 251 -9.51 -17.61 -1.00
CA ILE A 251 -9.62 -17.26 0.43
C ILE A 251 -10.70 -16.19 0.63
N TYR A 252 -10.60 -15.07 -0.09
CA TYR A 252 -11.57 -13.97 0.07
C TYR A 252 -12.99 -14.33 -0.38
N LYS A 253 -13.16 -15.21 -1.37
CA LYS A 253 -14.48 -15.74 -1.75
C LYS A 253 -15.12 -16.56 -0.64
N ASN A 254 -14.30 -17.22 0.19
CA ASN A 254 -14.76 -18.11 1.25
C ASN A 254 -14.75 -17.48 2.66
N LEU A 255 -14.30 -16.23 2.81
CA LEU A 255 -14.42 -15.53 4.08
C LEU A 255 -15.90 -15.42 4.50
N ASN A 256 -16.18 -15.57 5.78
CA ASN A 256 -17.53 -15.44 6.33
C ASN A 256 -17.94 -13.94 6.45
N ILE A 257 -18.08 -13.31 5.30
CA ILE A 257 -18.52 -11.89 5.15
C ILE A 257 -19.74 -11.82 4.23
N SER A 258 -20.57 -10.79 4.40
CA SER A 258 -21.72 -10.59 3.51
C SER A 258 -21.26 -10.31 2.08
N GLU A 259 -22.13 -10.61 1.09
CA GLU A 259 -21.80 -10.36 -0.32
C GLU A 259 -21.58 -8.86 -0.61
N GLU A 260 -22.31 -8.00 0.07
CA GLU A 260 -22.10 -6.54 -0.03
C GLU A 260 -20.69 -6.12 0.44
N VAL A 261 -20.23 -6.67 1.57
CA VAL A 261 -18.88 -6.43 2.10
C VAL A 261 -17.83 -7.01 1.14
N ARG A 262 -18.08 -8.21 0.60
CA ARG A 262 -17.19 -8.87 -0.36
C ARG A 262 -16.98 -8.03 -1.62
N GLU A 263 -18.04 -7.47 -2.19
CA GLU A 263 -17.93 -6.56 -3.34
C GLU A 263 -17.13 -5.29 -3.01
N LYS A 264 -17.29 -4.74 -1.80
CA LYS A 264 -16.50 -3.60 -1.34
C LYS A 264 -15.02 -3.96 -1.28
N VAL A 265 -14.69 -5.03 -0.59
CA VAL A 265 -13.31 -5.49 -0.42
C VAL A 265 -12.65 -5.81 -1.75
N MET A 266 -13.32 -6.59 -2.61
CA MET A 266 -12.72 -7.08 -3.85
C MET A 266 -12.57 -6.00 -4.93
N TYR A 267 -13.40 -4.93 -4.88
CA TYR A 267 -13.40 -3.92 -5.95
C TYR A 267 -13.71 -2.50 -5.49
N LYS A 268 -14.87 -2.27 -4.84
CA LYS A 268 -15.45 -0.92 -4.70
C LYS A 268 -14.57 0.02 -3.87
N THR A 269 -14.00 -0.47 -2.77
CA THR A 269 -13.14 0.35 -1.90
C THR A 269 -11.86 0.76 -2.64
N ALA A 270 -11.20 -0.17 -3.32
CA ALA A 270 -10.03 0.13 -4.14
C ALA A 270 -10.36 1.09 -5.29
N ALA A 271 -11.48 0.88 -5.98
CA ALA A 271 -11.95 1.76 -7.05
C ALA A 271 -12.18 3.20 -6.55
N LYS A 272 -12.75 3.35 -5.35
CA LYS A 272 -12.93 4.66 -4.70
C LYS A 272 -11.60 5.33 -4.39
N ILE A 273 -10.64 4.61 -3.78
CA ILE A 273 -9.30 5.13 -3.48
C ILE A 273 -8.58 5.60 -4.76
N LEU A 274 -8.74 4.86 -5.85
CA LEU A 274 -8.12 5.15 -7.14
C LEU A 274 -8.94 6.14 -8.01
N GLY A 275 -10.12 6.59 -7.55
CA GLY A 275 -10.99 7.51 -8.27
C GLY A 275 -11.73 6.90 -9.48
N LEU A 276 -11.76 5.56 -9.59
CA LEU A 276 -12.37 4.84 -10.71
C LEU A 276 -13.90 4.82 -10.64
N ASP A 277 -14.47 5.00 -9.46
CA ASP A 277 -15.91 5.06 -9.20
C ASP A 277 -16.62 6.25 -9.89
N LYS A 278 -15.83 7.24 -10.33
CA LYS A 278 -16.29 8.44 -11.03
C LYS A 278 -16.25 8.32 -12.56
N GLY A 279 -16.04 7.11 -13.10
CA GLY A 279 -15.99 6.85 -14.54
C GLY A 279 -14.74 7.40 -15.23
N VAL A 280 -13.70 7.70 -14.47
CA VAL A 280 -12.42 8.17 -15.00
C VAL A 280 -11.68 6.99 -15.61
N SER A 281 -11.25 7.11 -16.87
CA SER A 281 -10.42 6.09 -17.53
C SER A 281 -9.07 5.95 -16.82
N LEU A 282 -8.50 4.74 -16.81
CA LEU A 282 -7.19 4.46 -16.19
C LEU A 282 -6.08 5.38 -16.70
N ASN A 283 -6.13 5.76 -17.97
CA ASN A 283 -5.17 6.67 -18.59
C ASN A 283 -5.30 8.14 -18.13
N THR A 284 -6.39 8.50 -17.43
CA THR A 284 -6.67 9.84 -16.95
C THR A 284 -6.91 9.88 -15.43
N VAL A 285 -6.69 8.77 -14.73
CA VAL A 285 -6.88 8.71 -13.28
C VAL A 285 -5.91 9.67 -12.62
N LYS A 286 -6.42 10.85 -12.25
CA LYS A 286 -5.75 11.68 -11.29
C LYS A 286 -5.99 11.08 -9.91
N PRO A 287 -5.00 11.11 -9.01
CA PRO A 287 -5.19 10.71 -7.63
C PRO A 287 -6.43 11.42 -7.05
N MET A 288 -7.17 10.72 -6.21
CA MET A 288 -8.34 11.32 -5.56
C MET A 288 -7.85 12.33 -4.53
N ALA A 289 -8.18 13.61 -4.73
CA ALA A 289 -8.12 14.55 -3.62
C ALA A 289 -9.07 14.03 -2.52
N PRO A 290 -8.69 14.06 -1.25
CA PRO A 290 -9.56 13.69 -0.15
C PRO A 290 -10.86 14.45 -0.28
N ASN A 291 -11.99 13.75 -0.25
CA ASN A 291 -13.30 14.38 -0.37
C ASN A 291 -13.49 15.40 0.75
N GLY A 292 -13.52 16.67 0.36
CA GLY A 292 -14.33 17.69 0.99
C GLY A 292 -14.20 17.81 2.52
N PHE A 293 -13.01 18.10 3.02
CA PHE A 293 -13.00 19.08 4.08
C PHE A 293 -13.30 20.42 3.40
N ASN A 294 -14.53 20.89 3.52
CA ASN A 294 -14.81 22.31 3.33
C ASN A 294 -13.67 23.06 4.00
N ASN A 295 -13.12 24.04 3.28
CA ASN A 295 -12.21 25.05 3.82
C ASN A 295 -12.91 25.79 4.98
N ALA A 296 -13.13 25.12 6.08
CA ALA A 296 -13.35 25.75 7.35
C ALA A 296 -12.04 26.44 7.66
N LYS A 297 -11.96 27.72 7.34
CA LYS A 297 -10.90 28.60 7.79
C LYS A 297 -10.80 28.38 9.28
N PHE A 298 -9.82 27.59 9.73
CA PHE A 298 -9.41 27.60 11.12
C PHE A 298 -8.89 29.02 11.38
N PRO A 299 -9.50 29.79 12.28
CA PRO A 299 -8.90 31.04 12.69
C PRO A 299 -7.58 30.68 13.33
N LEU A 300 -6.48 31.15 12.75
CA LEU A 300 -5.16 31.04 13.36
C LEU A 300 -5.25 31.72 14.75
N PRO A 301 -4.96 31.04 15.87
CA PRO A 301 -5.08 31.62 17.20
C PRO A 301 -3.94 32.58 17.56
N PHE A 302 -3.11 32.99 16.60
CA PHE A 302 -2.02 33.94 16.82
C PHE A 302 -2.21 35.17 15.95
N GLN A 303 -2.69 36.26 16.55
CA GLN A 303 -2.38 37.58 16.06
C GLN A 303 -0.87 37.83 16.29
N PRO A 304 -0.15 38.38 15.30
CA PRO A 304 1.23 38.77 15.52
C PRO A 304 1.24 39.84 16.63
N LEU A 305 1.96 39.54 17.73
CA LEU A 305 2.28 40.53 18.73
C LEU A 305 2.99 41.69 18.05
N SER A 306 2.35 42.84 18.00
CA SER A 306 2.98 44.08 17.56
C SER A 306 4.22 44.31 18.42
N LEU A 307 5.37 44.50 17.75
CA LEU A 307 6.60 44.96 18.39
C LEU A 307 6.30 46.21 19.20
N ILE A 308 6.30 46.09 20.50
CA ILE A 308 6.42 47.25 21.40
C ILE A 308 7.90 47.55 21.46
N HIS A 309 8.26 48.69 20.90
CA HIS A 309 9.59 49.29 21.06
C HIS A 309 9.83 49.56 22.54
N ILE A 310 10.95 49.06 23.10
CA ILE A 310 11.72 49.67 24.18
C ILE A 310 13.14 49.87 23.64
#